data_f71053a43d4cd0883a3f5bd7a610e469
#
_entry.id   f71053a43d4cd0883a3f5bd7a610e469
#
_cell.length_a   1.000
_cell.length_b   1.000
_cell.length_c   1.000
_cell.angle_alpha   90.00
_cell.angle_beta   90.00
_cell.angle_gamma   90.00
#
_symmetry.space_group_name_H-M   'P 1'
#
loop_
_entity.id
_entity.type
_entity.pdbx_description
1 polymer ?
#
loop_
_entity_poly.entity_id
_entity_poly.type
_entity_poly.pdbx_seq_one_letter_code
_entity_poly.pdbx_strand_id
1 'polypeptide(L)'
;MGRSDDYQFDYLDDNNRFADQVNGALFHGRQVVKPDELESADMQAVYLGKEAGRRKNYKTVVDKTRMWRGRLIHILAIENQTYVDYHMVLRNMLTECLNYQKQWKQKRAAHKKEADLKIGTDEYMSGMAKNERFIPVITLVVYCGTEHPWDGARCLHELLEIDDEVREFVTNYRLNLYDCHEHDTFDEFHTGLRQLFEVVRYGKDKAKLKEVMETNKETYSNLDSDTRELLEVVAKVKIKEEKQDMEKEEKKYDLCKAFVDMKLEGIEEGRKEYLVQTVCIKIQKNKSAEVIADELEEELSEIKKVIEAQRQVGSYDVKRICAVLMEQ
;
A
#
# COMPACT_ATOMS: atom_id res chain seq x y z
N MET A 1 13.01 0.04 -5.05
CA MET A 1 11.67 -0.50 -5.24
C MET A 1 11.58 -1.70 -4.33
N GLY A 2 10.69 -1.69 -3.35
CA GLY A 2 10.49 -2.80 -2.44
C GLY A 2 9.58 -3.86 -3.09
N ARG A 3 9.61 -5.09 -2.56
CA ARG A 3 8.72 -6.18 -3.00
C ARG A 3 7.23 -5.78 -3.00
N SER A 4 6.85 -4.87 -2.13
CA SER A 4 5.47 -4.39 -1.99
C SER A 4 5.01 -3.50 -3.15
N ASP A 5 5.91 -2.68 -3.72
CA ASP A 5 5.60 -1.82 -4.87
C ASP A 5 5.22 -2.65 -6.12
N ASP A 6 5.86 -3.82 -6.29
CA ASP A 6 5.62 -4.70 -7.43
C ASP A 6 4.23 -5.36 -7.34
N TYR A 7 3.78 -5.78 -6.14
CA TYR A 7 2.49 -6.47 -5.95
C TYR A 7 1.26 -5.57 -6.08
N GLN A 8 1.28 -4.34 -5.57
CA GLN A 8 0.17 -3.40 -5.83
C GLN A 8 0.12 -3.02 -7.30
N PHE A 9 1.31 -2.90 -7.91
CA PHE A 9 1.42 -2.64 -9.33
C PHE A 9 0.71 -3.74 -10.13
N ASP A 10 0.97 -5.01 -9.83
CA ASP A 10 0.36 -6.17 -10.49
C ASP A 10 -1.14 -6.27 -10.17
N TYR A 11 -1.56 -5.99 -8.93
CA TYR A 11 -2.96 -6.00 -8.54
C TYR A 11 -3.83 -5.05 -9.35
N LEU A 12 -3.31 -3.85 -9.66
CA LEU A 12 -3.99 -2.84 -10.47
C LEU A 12 -3.81 -3.04 -11.99
N ASP A 13 -3.21 -4.15 -12.44
CA ASP A 13 -3.19 -4.49 -13.86
C ASP A 13 -4.57 -4.88 -14.38
N ASP A 14 -5.40 -5.43 -13.53
CA ASP A 14 -6.80 -5.70 -13.84
C ASP A 14 -7.60 -4.39 -13.94
N ASN A 15 -8.28 -4.20 -15.07
CA ASN A 15 -9.04 -2.99 -15.34
C ASN A 15 -10.26 -2.82 -14.41
N ASN A 16 -10.82 -3.92 -13.86
CA ASN A 16 -11.93 -3.82 -12.89
C ASN A 16 -11.40 -3.20 -11.58
N ARG A 17 -10.25 -3.67 -11.10
CA ARG A 17 -9.61 -3.18 -9.87
C ARG A 17 -9.13 -1.74 -10.04
N PHE A 18 -8.57 -1.42 -11.21
CA PHE A 18 -8.19 -0.04 -11.53
C PHE A 18 -9.41 0.90 -11.56
N ALA A 19 -10.49 0.49 -12.26
CA ALA A 19 -11.72 1.27 -12.31
C ALA A 19 -12.34 1.44 -10.92
N ASP A 20 -12.36 0.37 -10.11
CA ASP A 20 -12.86 0.39 -8.74
C ASP A 20 -12.09 1.37 -7.85
N GLN A 21 -10.74 1.34 -7.93
CA GLN A 21 -9.88 2.29 -7.23
C GLN A 21 -10.21 3.75 -7.58
N VAL A 22 -10.36 4.05 -8.87
CA VAL A 22 -10.66 5.40 -9.36
C VAL A 22 -12.09 5.81 -8.99
N ASN A 23 -13.05 4.91 -9.16
CA ASN A 23 -14.46 5.16 -8.84
C ASN A 23 -14.68 5.38 -7.34
N GLY A 24 -14.08 4.56 -6.50
CA GLY A 24 -14.15 4.72 -5.05
C GLY A 24 -13.49 6.03 -4.61
N ALA A 25 -12.22 6.22 -4.96
CA ALA A 25 -11.42 7.33 -4.43
C ALA A 25 -11.79 8.71 -5.00
N LEU A 26 -12.08 8.82 -6.31
CA LEU A 26 -12.36 10.12 -6.96
C LEU A 26 -13.84 10.38 -7.14
N PHE A 27 -14.65 9.34 -7.33
CA PHE A 27 -16.06 9.48 -7.67
C PHE A 27 -17.00 9.01 -6.56
N HIS A 28 -16.47 8.72 -5.37
CA HIS A 28 -17.23 8.32 -4.17
C HIS A 28 -18.18 7.14 -4.46
N GLY A 29 -17.66 6.09 -5.10
CA GLY A 29 -18.39 4.88 -5.46
C GLY A 29 -19.25 4.97 -6.72
N ARG A 30 -19.43 6.16 -7.31
CA ARG A 30 -20.14 6.27 -8.59
C ARG A 30 -19.33 5.59 -9.69
N GLN A 31 -19.96 4.68 -10.43
CA GLN A 31 -19.34 3.89 -11.51
C GLN A 31 -19.18 4.73 -12.79
N VAL A 32 -18.30 5.72 -12.74
CA VAL A 32 -18.03 6.68 -13.83
C VAL A 32 -17.01 6.12 -14.81
N VAL A 33 -15.96 5.46 -14.29
CA VAL A 33 -14.94 4.79 -15.09
C VAL A 33 -15.34 3.34 -15.25
N LYS A 34 -15.53 2.89 -16.49
CA LYS A 34 -15.84 1.49 -16.77
C LYS A 34 -14.58 0.74 -17.18
N PRO A 35 -14.42 -0.53 -16.75
CA PRO A 35 -13.24 -1.32 -17.08
C PRO A 35 -12.96 -1.48 -18.58
N ASP A 36 -14.01 -1.61 -19.39
CA ASP A 36 -13.97 -1.74 -20.83
C ASP A 36 -13.60 -0.44 -21.57
N GLU A 37 -13.66 0.70 -20.89
CA GLU A 37 -13.24 2.00 -21.41
C GLU A 37 -11.76 2.31 -21.12
N LEU A 38 -11.06 1.43 -20.41
CA LEU A 38 -9.66 1.60 -20.01
C LEU A 38 -8.73 0.93 -21.02
N GLU A 39 -7.78 1.71 -21.52
CA GLU A 39 -6.73 1.26 -22.42
C GLU A 39 -5.38 1.31 -21.70
N SER A 40 -4.52 0.35 -21.96
CA SER A 40 -3.14 0.38 -21.45
C SER A 40 -2.41 1.59 -22.01
N ALA A 41 -1.82 2.38 -21.11
CA ALA A 41 -0.99 3.51 -21.51
C ALA A 41 0.46 3.20 -21.16
N ASP A 42 1.31 3.05 -22.17
CA ASP A 42 2.75 2.93 -21.97
C ASP A 42 3.34 4.33 -21.73
N MET A 43 3.56 4.65 -20.46
CA MET A 43 4.04 5.95 -20.04
C MET A 43 5.25 5.84 -19.12
N GLN A 44 6.35 5.34 -19.64
CA GLN A 44 7.64 5.68 -19.05
C GLN A 44 7.93 7.17 -19.36
N ALA A 45 7.54 8.05 -18.46
CA ALA A 45 7.98 9.43 -18.48
C ALA A 45 9.48 9.48 -18.09
N VAL A 46 10.34 9.07 -19.00
CA VAL A 46 11.78 9.22 -18.82
C VAL A 46 12.13 10.67 -19.13
N TYR A 47 12.30 11.47 -18.12
CA TYR A 47 12.85 12.81 -18.28
C TYR A 47 14.38 12.74 -18.36
N LEU A 48 14.91 13.07 -19.53
CA LEU A 48 16.35 13.26 -19.73
C LEU A 48 16.68 14.73 -19.43
N GLY A 49 16.92 15.04 -18.18
CA GLY A 49 17.49 16.33 -17.76
C GLY A 49 18.99 16.35 -18.07
N LYS A 50 19.48 17.40 -18.73
CA LYS A 50 20.91 17.70 -18.83
C LYS A 50 21.28 18.66 -17.69
N GLU A 51 21.83 18.16 -16.61
CA GLU A 51 22.58 18.97 -15.67
C GLU A 51 24.06 18.63 -15.80
N ALA A 52 24.90 19.66 -16.03
CA ALA A 52 26.34 19.60 -16.01
C ALA A 52 26.98 18.42 -16.77
N GLY A 53 26.51 18.13 -18.00
CA GLY A 53 27.13 17.12 -18.86
C GLY A 53 26.81 15.65 -18.48
N ARG A 54 26.04 15.35 -17.43
CA ARG A 54 25.57 14.02 -17.06
C ARG A 54 24.07 13.89 -17.33
N ARG A 55 23.69 12.82 -18.03
CA ARG A 55 22.26 12.45 -18.18
C ARG A 55 21.76 11.93 -16.82
N LYS A 56 20.96 12.73 -16.10
CA LYS A 56 20.17 12.23 -14.96
C LYS A 56 18.82 11.79 -15.49
N ASN A 57 18.52 10.51 -15.36
CA ASN A 57 17.19 9.99 -15.59
C ASN A 57 16.38 10.23 -14.32
N TYR A 58 15.48 11.21 -14.33
CA TYR A 58 14.46 11.31 -13.30
C TYR A 58 13.38 10.28 -13.64
N LYS A 59 13.44 9.14 -13.00
CA LYS A 59 12.39 8.14 -13.07
C LYS A 59 11.33 8.55 -12.05
N THR A 60 10.27 9.21 -12.50
CA THR A 60 9.05 9.31 -11.69
C THR A 60 8.42 7.93 -11.67
N VAL A 61 8.34 7.35 -10.49
CA VAL A 61 7.65 6.08 -10.28
C VAL A 61 6.17 6.41 -10.30
N VAL A 62 5.53 6.16 -11.43
CA VAL A 62 4.07 6.12 -11.56
C VAL A 62 3.72 4.66 -11.52
N ASP A 63 2.99 4.23 -10.50
CA ASP A 63 2.76 2.82 -10.28
C ASP A 63 1.86 2.22 -11.35
N LYS A 64 0.73 2.84 -11.69
CA LYS A 64 -0.14 2.38 -12.77
C LYS A 64 -0.76 3.53 -13.55
N THR A 65 -0.85 3.35 -14.86
CA THR A 65 -1.42 4.36 -15.77
C THR A 65 -2.37 3.71 -16.77
N ARG A 66 -3.52 4.36 -16.97
CA ARG A 66 -4.50 3.99 -18.00
C ARG A 66 -4.97 5.21 -18.77
N MET A 67 -5.34 4.99 -20.03
CA MET A 67 -6.07 5.95 -20.82
C MET A 67 -7.56 5.67 -20.65
N TRP A 68 -8.34 6.71 -20.38
CA TRP A 68 -9.79 6.64 -20.25
C TRP A 68 -10.45 7.78 -21.02
N ARG A 69 -11.20 7.44 -22.09
CA ARG A 69 -11.89 8.42 -22.95
C ARG A 69 -10.99 9.60 -23.36
N GLY A 70 -9.77 9.33 -23.79
CA GLY A 70 -8.77 10.34 -24.13
C GLY A 70 -8.20 11.12 -22.95
N ARG A 71 -8.40 10.68 -21.69
CA ARG A 71 -7.78 11.23 -20.49
C ARG A 71 -6.77 10.25 -19.93
N LEU A 72 -5.70 10.77 -19.40
CA LEU A 72 -4.66 9.95 -18.79
C LEU A 72 -4.87 9.91 -17.28
N ILE A 73 -5.10 8.72 -16.74
CA ILE A 73 -5.23 8.49 -15.31
C ILE A 73 -3.97 7.80 -14.79
N HIS A 74 -3.28 8.48 -13.88
CA HIS A 74 -2.18 7.90 -13.12
C HIS A 74 -2.66 7.56 -11.73
N ILE A 75 -2.35 6.37 -11.25
CA ILE A 75 -2.48 6.02 -9.84
C ILE A 75 -1.09 5.94 -9.25
N LEU A 76 -0.84 6.78 -8.24
CA LEU A 76 0.33 6.70 -7.39
C LEU A 76 -0.11 6.05 -6.08
N ALA A 77 0.15 4.75 -5.92
CA ALA A 77 -0.01 4.08 -4.64
C ALA A 77 1.23 4.38 -3.79
N ILE A 78 1.01 5.06 -2.67
CA ILE A 78 2.05 5.22 -1.66
C ILE A 78 1.92 4.05 -0.71
N GLU A 79 2.67 2.99 -1.00
CA GLU A 79 2.70 1.84 -0.12
C GLU A 79 3.45 2.14 1.16
N ASN A 80 2.95 1.51 2.22
CA ASN A 80 3.63 1.09 3.46
C ASN A 80 5.00 1.73 3.70
N GLN A 81 5.13 2.99 3.32
CA GLN A 81 6.27 3.77 3.69
C GLN A 81 6.19 3.99 5.19
N THR A 82 7.27 3.75 5.87
CA THR A 82 7.41 4.09 7.28
C THR A 82 7.33 5.60 7.52
N TYR A 83 7.16 6.38 6.44
CA TYR A 83 7.06 7.83 6.45
C TYR A 83 6.14 8.34 5.32
N VAL A 84 5.53 9.50 5.55
CA VAL A 84 4.80 10.28 4.55
C VAL A 84 5.79 11.02 3.66
N ASP A 85 5.56 11.01 2.35
CA ASP A 85 6.36 11.81 1.42
C ASP A 85 5.92 13.27 1.48
N TYR A 86 6.60 14.07 2.30
CA TYR A 86 6.28 15.49 2.52
C TYR A 86 6.44 16.37 1.29
N HIS A 87 7.09 15.90 0.23
CA HIS A 87 7.18 16.64 -1.03
C HIS A 87 6.26 16.08 -2.13
N MET A 88 5.28 15.24 -1.80
CA MET A 88 4.38 14.57 -2.75
C MET A 88 3.67 15.56 -3.68
N VAL A 89 3.26 16.72 -3.19
CA VAL A 89 2.62 17.78 -3.99
C VAL A 89 3.53 18.19 -5.16
N LEU A 90 4.82 18.44 -4.89
CA LEU A 90 5.77 18.82 -5.93
C LEU A 90 6.06 17.66 -6.89
N ARG A 91 6.19 16.46 -6.36
CA ARG A 91 6.41 15.23 -7.16
C ARG A 91 5.26 15.01 -8.13
N ASN A 92 4.03 15.16 -7.66
CA ASN A 92 2.83 14.98 -8.46
C ASN A 92 2.70 16.06 -9.54
N MET A 93 2.85 17.33 -9.15
CA MET A 93 2.83 18.47 -10.07
C MET A 93 3.89 18.32 -11.16
N LEU A 94 5.11 17.91 -10.80
CA LEU A 94 6.18 17.67 -11.77
C LEU A 94 5.81 16.55 -12.75
N THR A 95 5.25 15.45 -12.25
CA THR A 95 4.82 14.31 -13.09
C THR A 95 3.79 14.75 -14.13
N GLU A 96 2.78 15.51 -13.73
CA GLU A 96 1.77 16.03 -14.64
C GLU A 96 2.36 17.02 -15.66
N CYS A 97 3.20 17.96 -15.20
CA CYS A 97 3.89 18.90 -16.08
C CYS A 97 4.76 18.19 -17.14
N LEU A 98 5.46 17.13 -16.76
CA LEU A 98 6.27 16.35 -17.70
C LEU A 98 5.41 15.63 -18.75
N ASN A 99 4.23 15.16 -18.36
CA ASN A 99 3.27 14.57 -19.30
C ASN A 99 2.73 15.61 -20.29
N TYR A 100 2.36 16.82 -19.84
CA TYR A 100 1.96 17.90 -20.73
C TYR A 100 3.10 18.34 -21.65
N GLN A 101 4.33 18.42 -21.16
CA GLN A 101 5.49 18.70 -21.97
C GLN A 101 5.73 17.64 -23.04
N LYS A 102 5.53 16.35 -22.72
CA LYS A 102 5.63 15.24 -23.70
C LYS A 102 4.58 15.39 -24.78
N GLN A 103 3.32 15.65 -24.43
CA GLN A 103 2.24 15.89 -25.38
C GLN A 103 2.57 17.07 -26.30
N TRP A 104 3.03 18.18 -25.74
CA TRP A 104 3.44 19.35 -26.55
C TRP A 104 4.56 18.99 -27.54
N LYS A 105 5.62 18.28 -27.10
CA LYS A 105 6.71 17.85 -27.99
C LYS A 105 6.22 16.95 -29.11
N GLN A 106 5.28 16.04 -28.83
CA GLN A 106 4.69 15.15 -29.84
C GLN A 106 3.90 15.94 -30.89
N LYS A 107 3.03 16.86 -30.46
CA LYS A 107 2.25 17.74 -31.36
C LYS A 107 3.17 18.58 -32.22
N ARG A 108 4.15 19.23 -31.63
CA ARG A 108 5.15 20.03 -32.35
C ARG A 108 5.94 19.20 -33.39
N ALA A 109 6.27 17.96 -33.08
CA ALA A 109 6.95 17.06 -34.01
C ALA A 109 6.03 16.64 -35.18
N ALA A 110 4.74 16.41 -34.92
CA ALA A 110 3.75 16.12 -35.93
C ALA A 110 3.60 17.31 -36.90
N HIS A 111 3.34 18.52 -36.40
CA HIS A 111 3.26 19.73 -37.21
C HIS A 111 4.52 19.99 -38.05
N LYS A 112 5.70 19.72 -37.48
CA LYS A 112 6.96 19.87 -38.21
C LYS A 112 7.06 18.85 -39.37
N LYS A 113 6.55 17.63 -39.17
CA LYS A 113 6.55 16.56 -40.19
C LYS A 113 5.54 16.85 -41.29
N GLU A 114 4.36 17.35 -40.91
CA GLU A 114 3.24 17.62 -41.82
C GLU A 114 3.37 19.00 -42.51
N ALA A 115 4.23 19.88 -41.98
CA ALA A 115 4.45 21.24 -42.47
C ALA A 115 3.14 22.05 -42.60
N ASP A 116 2.17 21.80 -41.70
CA ASP A 116 0.82 22.33 -41.75
C ASP A 116 0.65 23.71 -41.09
N LEU A 117 1.63 24.13 -40.23
CA LEU A 117 1.63 25.47 -39.64
C LEU A 117 2.35 26.47 -40.55
N LYS A 118 1.70 27.60 -40.81
CA LYS A 118 2.24 28.65 -41.69
C LYS A 118 3.44 29.31 -41.05
N ILE A 119 4.58 29.30 -41.73
CA ILE A 119 5.85 29.90 -41.27
C ILE A 119 5.66 31.37 -40.92
N GLY A 120 6.20 31.80 -39.78
CA GLY A 120 6.14 33.17 -39.29
C GLY A 120 4.86 33.54 -38.51
N THR A 121 3.94 32.58 -38.32
CA THR A 121 2.78 32.77 -37.44
C THR A 121 3.08 32.41 -35.99
N ASP A 122 2.27 32.87 -35.05
CA ASP A 122 2.38 32.52 -33.61
C ASP A 122 2.24 31.00 -33.41
N GLU A 123 1.39 30.33 -34.19
CA GLU A 123 1.23 28.88 -34.16
C GLU A 123 2.51 28.16 -34.58
N TYR A 124 3.16 28.63 -35.64
CA TYR A 124 4.46 28.08 -36.07
C TYR A 124 5.54 28.29 -35.00
N MET A 125 5.61 29.51 -34.42
CA MET A 125 6.60 29.85 -33.40
C MET A 125 6.39 29.07 -32.10
N SER A 126 5.14 28.88 -31.68
CA SER A 126 4.79 28.06 -30.50
C SER A 126 4.86 26.57 -30.76
N GLY A 127 4.75 26.15 -32.03
CA GLY A 127 4.66 24.75 -32.45
C GLY A 127 3.36 24.07 -32.00
N MET A 128 2.28 24.87 -31.91
CA MET A 128 0.95 24.41 -31.48
C MET A 128 -0.13 25.25 -32.17
N ALA A 129 -1.14 24.62 -32.74
CA ALA A 129 -2.26 25.32 -33.33
C ALA A 129 -3.18 25.94 -32.26
N LYS A 130 -3.78 27.08 -32.53
CA LYS A 130 -4.60 27.87 -31.58
C LYS A 130 -5.72 27.05 -30.93
N ASN A 131 -6.31 26.15 -31.68
CA ASN A 131 -7.45 25.33 -31.25
C ASN A 131 -7.03 23.97 -30.65
N GLU A 132 -5.77 23.65 -30.63
CA GLU A 132 -5.30 22.42 -30.02
C GLU A 132 -5.47 22.43 -28.50
N ARG A 133 -5.64 21.25 -27.94
CA ARG A 133 -5.73 21.02 -26.50
C ARG A 133 -4.89 19.82 -26.11
N PHE A 134 -4.39 19.83 -24.89
CA PHE A 134 -3.76 18.67 -24.29
C PHE A 134 -4.80 17.71 -23.71
N ILE A 135 -4.46 16.44 -23.69
CA ILE A 135 -5.22 15.42 -22.96
C ILE A 135 -5.02 15.65 -21.48
N PRO A 136 -6.10 15.80 -20.68
CA PRO A 136 -5.97 15.96 -19.23
C PRO A 136 -5.24 14.80 -18.57
N VAL A 137 -4.37 15.11 -17.63
CA VAL A 137 -3.70 14.16 -16.75
C VAL A 137 -4.35 14.25 -15.38
N ILE A 138 -4.78 13.11 -14.85
CA ILE A 138 -5.39 13.00 -13.52
C ILE A 138 -4.51 12.06 -12.71
N THR A 139 -3.95 12.55 -11.63
CA THR A 139 -3.14 11.74 -10.73
C THR A 139 -3.91 11.53 -9.43
N LEU A 140 -4.05 10.26 -9.04
CA LEU A 140 -4.60 9.84 -7.75
C LEU A 140 -3.46 9.33 -6.88
N VAL A 141 -3.36 9.88 -5.68
CA VAL A 141 -2.45 9.41 -4.63
C VAL A 141 -3.26 8.60 -3.64
N VAL A 142 -2.92 7.32 -3.46
CA VAL A 142 -3.57 6.43 -2.50
C VAL A 142 -2.61 6.16 -1.35
N TYR A 143 -2.99 6.51 -0.15
CA TYR A 143 -2.21 6.30 1.05
C TYR A 143 -2.76 5.15 1.88
N CYS A 144 -1.93 4.13 2.07
CA CYS A 144 -2.22 2.92 2.84
C CYS A 144 -1.23 2.72 4.01
N GLY A 145 -0.69 3.80 4.57
CA GLY A 145 0.22 3.71 5.71
C GLY A 145 -0.46 3.06 6.92
N THR A 146 0.18 2.04 7.52
CA THR A 146 -0.40 1.32 8.67
C THR A 146 -0.14 1.99 10.00
N GLU A 147 0.77 2.99 10.06
CA GLU A 147 1.22 3.57 11.31
C GLU A 147 0.41 4.78 11.75
N HIS A 148 0.11 5.69 10.85
CA HIS A 148 -0.64 6.93 11.12
C HIS A 148 -1.33 7.44 9.85
N PRO A 149 -2.34 8.32 9.97
CA PRO A 149 -2.94 9.01 8.83
C PRO A 149 -1.93 9.89 8.09
N TRP A 150 -2.30 10.32 6.88
CA TRP A 150 -1.50 11.29 6.13
C TRP A 150 -1.39 12.62 6.89
N ASP A 151 -0.17 13.05 7.18
CA ASP A 151 0.15 14.31 7.86
C ASP A 151 0.97 15.28 6.99
N GLY A 152 1.19 14.93 5.71
CA GLY A 152 1.87 15.80 4.75
C GLY A 152 0.96 16.83 4.09
N ALA A 153 1.59 17.78 3.40
CA ALA A 153 0.86 18.78 2.62
C ALA A 153 -0.05 18.14 1.57
N ARG A 154 -1.21 18.75 1.35
CA ARG A 154 -2.23 18.34 0.37
C ARG A 154 -2.31 19.30 -0.82
N CYS A 155 -1.70 20.47 -0.68
CA CYS A 155 -1.64 21.45 -1.76
C CYS A 155 -0.33 22.25 -1.72
N LEU A 156 -0.02 22.89 -2.84
CA LEU A 156 1.22 23.64 -3.00
C LEU A 156 1.37 24.78 -2.00
N HIS A 157 0.27 25.49 -1.68
CA HIS A 157 0.30 26.60 -0.71
C HIS A 157 0.75 26.17 0.69
N GLU A 158 0.53 24.92 1.08
CA GLU A 158 0.99 24.37 2.37
C GLU A 158 2.50 24.10 2.41
N LEU A 159 3.15 24.06 1.25
CA LEU A 159 4.60 23.90 1.13
C LEU A 159 5.37 25.21 0.95
N LEU A 160 4.68 26.33 0.80
CA LEU A 160 5.29 27.61 0.48
C LEU A 160 5.25 28.58 1.66
N GLU A 161 6.33 29.32 1.85
CA GLU A 161 6.32 30.55 2.65
C GLU A 161 5.67 31.64 1.82
N ILE A 162 4.38 31.87 2.03
CA ILE A 162 3.56 32.73 1.18
C ILE A 162 2.74 33.71 2.01
N ASP A 163 2.97 34.98 1.80
CA ASP A 163 2.20 36.06 2.42
C ASP A 163 0.85 36.27 1.71
N ASP A 164 -0.10 36.87 2.43
CA ASP A 164 -1.45 37.08 1.89
C ASP A 164 -1.44 37.98 0.65
N GLU A 165 -0.53 38.94 0.57
CA GLU A 165 -0.39 39.88 -0.54
C GLU A 165 0.01 39.19 -1.86
N VAL A 166 0.71 38.07 -1.82
CA VAL A 166 1.16 37.35 -3.02
C VAL A 166 0.39 36.06 -3.28
N ARG A 167 -0.45 35.62 -2.33
CA ARG A 167 -1.18 34.35 -2.39
C ARG A 167 -2.03 34.19 -3.63
N GLU A 168 -2.71 35.26 -4.08
CA GLU A 168 -3.59 35.24 -5.24
C GLU A 168 -2.84 35.02 -6.57
N PHE A 169 -1.55 35.39 -6.61
CA PHE A 169 -0.70 35.25 -7.81
C PHE A 169 -0.01 33.88 -7.88
N VAL A 170 -0.06 33.07 -6.84
CA VAL A 170 0.52 31.74 -6.79
C VAL A 170 -0.58 30.69 -6.99
N THR A 171 -0.49 29.98 -8.12
CA THR A 171 -1.42 28.90 -8.41
C THR A 171 -1.29 27.79 -7.36
N ASN A 172 -2.43 27.43 -6.74
CA ASN A 172 -2.47 26.35 -5.75
C ASN A 172 -2.75 25.01 -6.45
N TYR A 173 -1.74 24.18 -6.58
CA TYR A 173 -1.87 22.80 -7.06
C TYR A 173 -2.32 21.91 -5.90
N ARG A 174 -3.36 21.09 -6.10
CA ARG A 174 -3.93 20.19 -5.09
C ARG A 174 -3.71 18.73 -5.47
N LEU A 175 -3.43 17.89 -4.48
CA LEU A 175 -3.44 16.44 -4.64
C LEU A 175 -4.88 15.90 -4.70
N ASN A 176 -5.11 14.93 -5.57
CA ASN A 176 -6.23 14.01 -5.41
C ASN A 176 -5.73 12.90 -4.48
N LEU A 177 -5.81 13.11 -3.19
CA LEU A 177 -5.34 12.18 -2.16
C LEU A 177 -6.52 11.38 -1.61
N TYR A 178 -6.38 10.06 -1.61
CA TYR A 178 -7.23 9.14 -0.87
C TYR A 178 -6.42 8.56 0.30
N ASP A 179 -6.82 8.92 1.52
CA ASP A 179 -6.27 8.35 2.76
C ASP A 179 -7.34 7.49 3.41
N CYS A 180 -7.11 6.19 3.49
CA CYS A 180 -8.07 5.25 4.08
C CYS A 180 -8.36 5.55 5.56
N HIS A 181 -7.49 6.28 6.27
CA HIS A 181 -7.71 6.67 7.66
C HIS A 181 -8.79 7.74 7.85
N GLU A 182 -9.17 8.45 6.78
CA GLU A 182 -10.23 9.47 6.82
C GLU A 182 -11.62 8.89 6.61
N HIS A 183 -11.72 7.58 6.39
CA HIS A 183 -12.99 6.89 6.12
C HIS A 183 -13.32 5.87 7.20
N ASP A 184 -14.60 5.77 7.54
CA ASP A 184 -15.11 4.80 8.49
C ASP A 184 -15.82 3.60 7.81
N THR A 185 -16.09 3.72 6.50
CA THR A 185 -16.64 2.64 5.66
C THR A 185 -15.97 2.67 4.30
N PHE A 186 -16.00 1.55 3.59
CA PHE A 186 -15.39 1.37 2.28
C PHE A 186 -16.36 0.71 1.30
N ASP A 187 -17.66 0.97 1.48
CA ASP A 187 -18.73 0.42 0.65
C ASP A 187 -18.67 0.93 -0.81
N GLU A 188 -17.93 1.99 -1.05
CA GLU A 188 -17.62 2.53 -2.38
C GLU A 188 -16.69 1.65 -3.22
N PHE A 189 -16.02 0.65 -2.61
CA PHE A 189 -15.15 -0.30 -3.31
C PHE A 189 -15.81 -1.67 -3.41
N HIS A 190 -15.71 -2.28 -4.59
CA HIS A 190 -16.38 -3.54 -4.93
C HIS A 190 -15.42 -4.69 -5.21
N THR A 191 -14.11 -4.44 -5.16
CA THR A 191 -13.04 -5.43 -5.29
C THR A 191 -12.34 -5.68 -3.95
N GLY A 192 -11.27 -6.47 -3.92
CA GLY A 192 -10.44 -6.68 -2.73
C GLY A 192 -9.79 -5.41 -2.15
N LEU A 193 -9.92 -4.27 -2.81
CA LEU A 193 -9.52 -2.95 -2.27
C LEU A 193 -10.32 -2.59 -1.00
N ARG A 194 -11.58 -2.99 -0.94
CA ARG A 194 -12.39 -2.82 0.28
C ARG A 194 -11.73 -3.50 1.47
N GLN A 195 -11.41 -4.80 1.34
CA GLN A 195 -10.76 -5.56 2.40
C GLN A 195 -9.38 -4.99 2.76
N LEU A 196 -8.63 -4.54 1.77
CA LEU A 196 -7.35 -3.88 2.01
C LEU A 196 -7.53 -2.65 2.91
N PHE A 197 -8.41 -1.74 2.55
CA PHE A 197 -8.61 -0.50 3.31
C PHE A 197 -9.19 -0.75 4.69
N GLU A 198 -10.14 -1.68 4.84
CA GLU A 198 -10.68 -2.09 6.14
C GLU A 198 -9.57 -2.65 7.04
N VAL A 199 -8.70 -3.51 6.52
CA VAL A 199 -7.58 -4.10 7.28
C VAL A 199 -6.53 -3.05 7.64
N VAL A 200 -6.18 -2.14 6.73
CA VAL A 200 -5.25 -1.04 7.02
C VAL A 200 -5.83 -0.11 8.06
N ARG A 201 -7.07 0.30 7.91
CA ARG A 201 -7.77 1.25 8.80
C ARG A 201 -7.95 0.72 10.21
N TYR A 202 -8.35 -0.55 10.32
CA TYR A 202 -8.73 -1.15 11.60
C TYR A 202 -7.71 -2.15 12.14
N GLY A 203 -6.58 -2.36 11.47
CA GLY A 203 -5.59 -3.36 11.88
C GLY A 203 -5.06 -3.20 13.31
N LYS A 204 -5.04 -1.97 13.84
CA LYS A 204 -4.68 -1.66 15.23
C LYS A 204 -5.86 -1.78 16.20
N ASP A 205 -7.10 -1.71 15.73
CA ASP A 205 -8.33 -1.91 16.50
C ASP A 205 -8.89 -3.30 16.25
N LYS A 206 -8.40 -4.28 17.02
CA LYS A 206 -8.79 -5.70 16.88
C LYS A 206 -10.29 -5.94 17.06
N ALA A 207 -10.96 -5.12 17.90
CA ALA A 207 -12.39 -5.27 18.16
C ALA A 207 -13.20 -4.82 16.94
N LYS A 208 -12.85 -3.65 16.37
CA LYS A 208 -13.51 -3.11 15.20
C LYS A 208 -13.24 -3.95 13.96
N LEU A 209 -12.00 -4.39 13.76
CA LEU A 209 -11.65 -5.27 12.64
C LEU A 209 -12.44 -6.59 12.69
N LYS A 210 -12.57 -7.18 13.90
CA LYS A 210 -13.38 -8.38 14.09
C LYS A 210 -14.85 -8.14 13.75
N GLU A 211 -15.44 -7.03 14.21
CA GLU A 211 -16.83 -6.66 13.91
C GLU A 211 -17.05 -6.54 12.40
N VAL A 212 -16.15 -5.84 11.69
CA VAL A 212 -16.21 -5.65 10.23
C VAL A 212 -16.11 -7.00 9.50
N MET A 213 -15.18 -7.87 9.92
CA MET A 213 -15.00 -9.20 9.32
C MET A 213 -16.20 -10.12 9.57
N GLU A 214 -16.79 -10.07 10.78
CA GLU A 214 -18.00 -10.85 11.10
C GLU A 214 -19.21 -10.38 10.30
N THR A 215 -19.35 -9.08 10.10
CA THR A 215 -20.41 -8.47 9.30
C THR A 215 -20.31 -8.85 7.81
N ASN A 216 -19.10 -8.95 7.29
CA ASN A 216 -18.81 -9.24 5.88
C ASN A 216 -18.19 -10.63 5.69
N LYS A 217 -18.54 -11.60 6.54
CA LYS A 217 -17.88 -12.90 6.64
C LYS A 217 -17.75 -13.64 5.31
N GLU A 218 -18.77 -13.61 4.47
CA GLU A 218 -18.74 -14.29 3.17
C GLU A 218 -17.61 -13.80 2.27
N THR A 219 -17.41 -12.47 2.21
CA THR A 219 -16.37 -11.84 1.41
C THR A 219 -14.99 -12.14 1.96
N TYR A 220 -14.83 -12.06 3.29
CA TYR A 220 -13.55 -12.32 3.94
C TYR A 220 -13.12 -13.80 3.96
N SER A 221 -14.10 -14.72 3.85
CA SER A 221 -13.83 -16.16 3.76
C SER A 221 -13.60 -16.66 2.34
N ASN A 222 -13.68 -15.79 1.33
CA ASN A 222 -13.58 -16.16 -0.09
C ASN A 222 -12.66 -15.22 -0.88
N LEU A 223 -11.52 -14.84 -0.31
CA LEU A 223 -10.55 -13.98 -1.00
C LEU A 223 -9.96 -14.70 -2.22
N ASP A 224 -9.77 -13.97 -3.32
CA ASP A 224 -8.97 -14.42 -4.44
C ASP A 224 -7.46 -14.35 -4.10
N SER A 225 -6.64 -15.01 -4.94
CA SER A 225 -5.18 -15.10 -4.72
C SER A 225 -4.50 -13.74 -4.70
N ASP A 226 -4.90 -12.84 -5.60
CA ASP A 226 -4.27 -11.54 -5.75
C ASP A 226 -4.62 -10.61 -4.58
N THR A 227 -5.88 -10.65 -4.12
CA THR A 227 -6.31 -9.91 -2.91
C THR A 227 -5.61 -10.45 -1.67
N ARG A 228 -5.43 -11.78 -1.55
CA ARG A 228 -4.64 -12.37 -0.47
C ARG A 228 -3.21 -11.84 -0.47
N GLU A 229 -2.52 -11.93 -1.62
CA GLU A 229 -1.12 -11.46 -1.75
C GLU A 229 -0.99 -9.96 -1.43
N LEU A 230 -1.94 -9.16 -1.90
CA LEU A 230 -2.01 -7.74 -1.59
C LEU A 230 -2.10 -7.48 -0.08
N LEU A 231 -2.97 -8.20 0.63
CA LEU A 231 -3.13 -8.10 2.09
C LEU A 231 -1.89 -8.56 2.84
N GLU A 232 -1.25 -9.65 2.40
CA GLU A 232 -0.02 -10.15 3.02
C GLU A 232 1.12 -9.14 2.92
N VAL A 233 1.21 -8.45 1.81
CA VAL A 233 2.29 -7.50 1.53
C VAL A 233 2.03 -6.14 2.18
N VAL A 234 0.85 -5.56 1.98
CA VAL A 234 0.52 -4.20 2.43
C VAL A 234 0.16 -4.17 3.90
N ALA A 235 -0.75 -5.04 4.34
CA ALA A 235 -1.20 -5.11 5.73
C ALA A 235 -0.31 -6.01 6.60
N LYS A 236 0.68 -6.69 6.02
CA LYS A 236 1.59 -7.61 6.71
C LYS A 236 0.88 -8.75 7.46
N VAL A 237 -0.24 -9.18 6.93
CA VAL A 237 -1.04 -10.30 7.46
C VAL A 237 -0.56 -11.59 6.81
N LYS A 238 -0.28 -12.62 7.60
CA LYS A 238 0.04 -13.96 7.07
C LYS A 238 -1.23 -14.78 6.95
N ILE A 239 -1.61 -15.16 5.73
CA ILE A 239 -2.79 -15.96 5.44
C ILE A 239 -2.32 -17.36 5.01
N LYS A 240 -2.57 -18.37 5.85
CA LYS A 240 -2.17 -19.76 5.54
C LYS A 240 -3.03 -20.32 4.41
N GLU A 241 -2.40 -21.08 3.50
CA GLU A 241 -3.13 -21.84 2.50
C GLU A 241 -3.94 -22.95 3.17
N GLU A 242 -5.24 -23.02 2.93
CA GLU A 242 -6.00 -24.22 3.25
C GLU A 242 -5.61 -25.29 2.23
N LYS A 243 -5.36 -26.52 2.73
CA LYS A 243 -5.24 -27.70 1.87
C LYS A 243 -6.60 -27.95 1.24
N GLN A 244 -6.83 -27.40 0.05
CA GLN A 244 -8.04 -27.66 -0.73
C GLN A 244 -7.78 -28.79 -1.73
N ASP A 245 -8.84 -29.60 -1.95
CA ASP A 245 -8.86 -30.64 -2.96
C ASP A 245 -8.44 -30.10 -4.34
N MET A 246 -7.56 -30.83 -5.03
CA MET A 246 -6.89 -30.45 -6.27
C MET A 246 -7.81 -30.24 -7.49
N GLU A 247 -9.14 -30.19 -7.34
CA GLU A 247 -10.09 -30.17 -8.46
C GLU A 247 -10.76 -28.82 -8.74
N LYS A 248 -10.45 -27.74 -8.01
CA LYS A 248 -11.07 -26.41 -8.28
C LYS A 248 -10.06 -25.43 -8.89
N GLU A 249 -10.43 -24.86 -10.03
CA GLU A 249 -9.61 -23.92 -10.83
C GLU A 249 -9.29 -22.58 -10.11
N GLU A 250 -10.00 -22.20 -9.05
CA GLU A 250 -9.74 -20.99 -8.27
C GLU A 250 -9.51 -21.30 -6.79
N LYS A 251 -8.32 -20.97 -6.29
CA LYS A 251 -8.03 -21.06 -4.85
C LYS A 251 -8.70 -19.90 -4.14
N LYS A 252 -9.43 -20.20 -3.07
CA LYS A 252 -10.04 -19.22 -2.17
C LYS A 252 -9.37 -19.26 -0.81
N TYR A 253 -9.28 -18.11 -0.16
CA TYR A 253 -8.55 -17.95 1.10
C TYR A 253 -9.46 -17.33 2.17
N ASP A 254 -9.39 -17.85 3.40
CA ASP A 254 -10.20 -17.38 4.53
C ASP A 254 -9.34 -16.50 5.47
N LEU A 255 -9.57 -15.18 5.37
CA LEU A 255 -8.91 -14.21 6.23
C LEU A 255 -9.44 -14.26 7.67
N CYS A 256 -10.73 -14.59 7.87
CA CYS A 256 -11.31 -14.72 9.20
C CYS A 256 -10.60 -15.81 10.00
N LYS A 257 -10.34 -16.96 9.35
CA LYS A 257 -9.59 -18.07 9.94
C LYS A 257 -8.16 -17.69 10.24
N ALA A 258 -7.49 -17.00 9.30
CA ALA A 258 -6.11 -16.53 9.50
C ALA A 258 -5.98 -15.64 10.76
N PHE A 259 -6.94 -14.74 10.99
CA PHE A 259 -6.94 -13.91 12.21
C PHE A 259 -7.21 -14.71 13.49
N VAL A 260 -8.08 -15.73 13.43
CA VAL A 260 -8.32 -16.63 14.57
C VAL A 260 -7.05 -17.43 14.90
N ASP A 261 -6.39 -17.97 13.87
CA ASP A 261 -5.15 -18.72 14.03
C ASP A 261 -4.02 -17.85 14.59
N MET A 262 -3.84 -16.63 14.07
CA MET A 262 -2.87 -15.68 14.63
C MET A 262 -3.14 -15.33 16.09
N LYS A 263 -4.42 -15.20 16.48
CA LYS A 263 -4.80 -14.95 17.87
C LYS A 263 -4.45 -16.15 18.77
N LEU A 264 -4.73 -17.36 18.32
CA LEU A 264 -4.39 -18.59 19.05
C LEU A 264 -2.88 -18.75 19.18
N GLU A 265 -2.13 -18.52 18.10
CA GLU A 265 -0.67 -18.52 18.11
C GLU A 265 -0.12 -17.49 19.11
N GLY A 266 -0.63 -16.25 19.09
CA GLY A 266 -0.19 -15.20 20.02
C GLY A 266 -0.52 -15.51 21.49
N ILE A 267 -1.65 -16.19 21.76
CA ILE A 267 -2.01 -16.65 23.11
C ILE A 267 -1.03 -17.77 23.54
N GLU A 268 -0.71 -18.69 22.64
CA GLU A 268 0.21 -19.78 22.94
C GLU A 268 1.65 -19.28 23.14
N GLU A 269 2.09 -18.33 22.30
CA GLU A 269 3.39 -17.67 22.48
C GLU A 269 3.46 -16.93 23.83
N GLY A 270 2.43 -16.14 24.15
CA GLY A 270 2.35 -15.45 25.43
C GLY A 270 2.35 -16.39 26.65
N ARG A 271 1.68 -17.55 26.52
CA ARG A 271 1.71 -18.60 27.55
C ARG A 271 3.11 -19.19 27.72
N LYS A 272 3.79 -19.49 26.59
CA LYS A 272 5.18 -19.99 26.61
C LYS A 272 6.14 -18.96 27.22
N GLU A 273 6.05 -17.70 26.82
CA GLU A 273 6.88 -16.62 27.40
C GLU A 273 6.65 -16.50 28.91
N TYR A 274 5.39 -16.50 29.37
CA TYR A 274 5.04 -16.45 30.77
C TYR A 274 5.59 -17.65 31.56
N LEU A 275 5.45 -18.86 31.00
CA LEU A 275 6.01 -20.09 31.60
C LEU A 275 7.54 -19.97 31.74
N VAL A 276 8.25 -19.61 30.67
CA VAL A 276 9.71 -19.43 30.69
C VAL A 276 10.12 -18.39 31.72
N GLN A 277 9.45 -17.23 31.76
CA GLN A 277 9.72 -16.18 32.71
C GLN A 277 9.56 -16.69 34.16
N THR A 278 8.46 -17.40 34.43
CA THR A 278 8.14 -17.89 35.76
C THR A 278 9.11 -18.99 36.21
N VAL A 279 9.46 -19.90 35.30
CA VAL A 279 10.47 -20.94 35.56
C VAL A 279 11.83 -20.30 35.87
N CYS A 280 12.25 -19.29 35.08
CA CYS A 280 13.50 -18.57 35.34
C CYS A 280 13.56 -17.93 36.73
N ILE A 281 12.45 -17.29 37.15
CA ILE A 281 12.34 -16.70 38.52
C ILE A 281 12.50 -17.79 39.59
N LYS A 282 11.92 -18.97 39.39
CA LYS A 282 11.98 -20.07 40.34
C LYS A 282 13.37 -20.75 40.39
N ILE A 283 14.03 -20.85 39.23
CA ILE A 283 15.43 -21.32 39.17
C ILE A 283 16.37 -20.39 39.97
N GLN A 284 16.19 -19.07 39.80
CA GLN A 284 16.96 -18.07 40.59
C GLN A 284 16.75 -18.21 42.12
N LYS A 285 15.62 -18.77 42.51
CA LYS A 285 15.31 -19.09 43.93
C LYS A 285 15.79 -20.49 44.34
N ASN A 286 16.62 -21.14 43.50
CA ASN A 286 17.18 -22.48 43.74
C ASN A 286 16.15 -23.61 43.94
N LYS A 287 14.96 -23.51 43.28
CA LYS A 287 13.96 -24.56 43.34
C LYS A 287 14.32 -25.70 42.35
N SER A 288 14.03 -26.96 42.71
CA SER A 288 14.19 -28.10 41.82
C SER A 288 13.10 -28.11 40.75
N ALA A 289 13.38 -28.87 39.64
CA ALA A 289 12.42 -28.98 38.55
C ALA A 289 11.08 -29.60 39.02
N GLU A 290 11.12 -30.57 39.94
CA GLU A 290 9.92 -31.20 40.50
C GLU A 290 9.07 -30.22 41.29
N VAL A 291 9.71 -29.38 42.11
CA VAL A 291 9.02 -28.33 42.89
C VAL A 291 8.43 -27.27 41.98
N ILE A 292 9.14 -26.90 40.93
CA ILE A 292 8.65 -25.92 39.93
C ILE A 292 7.45 -26.49 39.17
N ALA A 293 7.47 -27.73 38.77
CA ALA A 293 6.39 -28.42 38.07
C ALA A 293 5.11 -28.46 38.95
N ASP A 294 5.28 -28.88 40.20
CA ASP A 294 4.16 -28.93 41.18
C ASP A 294 3.55 -27.53 41.43
N GLU A 295 4.39 -26.52 41.65
CA GLU A 295 3.91 -25.15 41.91
C GLU A 295 3.25 -24.45 40.72
N LEU A 296 3.57 -24.85 39.51
CA LEU A 296 3.03 -24.26 38.28
C LEU A 296 1.90 -25.11 37.68
N GLU A 297 1.65 -26.31 38.26
CA GLU A 297 0.70 -27.29 37.72
C GLU A 297 0.98 -27.65 36.27
N GLU A 298 2.29 -27.70 35.92
CA GLU A 298 2.77 -28.01 34.57
C GLU A 298 3.56 -29.33 34.56
N GLU A 299 3.60 -29.98 33.38
CA GLU A 299 4.29 -31.23 33.23
C GLU A 299 5.81 -31.10 33.49
N LEU A 300 6.36 -32.01 34.30
CA LEU A 300 7.79 -32.01 34.63
C LEU A 300 8.67 -32.03 33.38
N SER A 301 8.25 -32.69 32.32
CA SER A 301 8.94 -32.73 31.03
C SER A 301 9.09 -31.36 30.39
N GLU A 302 8.06 -30.52 30.45
CA GLU A 302 8.09 -29.15 29.92
C GLU A 302 9.01 -28.25 30.76
N ILE A 303 8.93 -28.36 32.09
CA ILE A 303 9.84 -27.62 32.97
C ILE A 303 11.30 -27.97 32.72
N LYS A 304 11.62 -29.27 32.51
CA LYS A 304 12.98 -29.71 32.18
C LYS A 304 13.47 -29.17 30.84
N LYS A 305 12.63 -29.07 29.81
CA LYS A 305 12.96 -28.42 28.52
C LYS A 305 13.33 -26.95 28.72
N VAL A 306 12.53 -26.21 29.47
CA VAL A 306 12.80 -24.78 29.75
C VAL A 306 14.14 -24.63 30.51
N ILE A 307 14.41 -25.45 31.51
CA ILE A 307 15.67 -25.44 32.27
C ILE A 307 16.88 -25.77 31.37
N GLU A 308 16.73 -26.70 30.47
CA GLU A 308 17.78 -27.08 29.51
C GLU A 308 18.05 -25.94 28.51
N ALA A 309 17.01 -25.36 27.94
CA ALA A 309 17.13 -24.20 27.06
C ALA A 309 17.77 -22.99 27.79
N GLN A 310 17.41 -22.76 29.05
CA GLN A 310 18.03 -21.70 29.85
C GLN A 310 19.54 -21.95 30.08
N ARG A 311 19.94 -23.21 30.30
CA ARG A 311 21.37 -23.61 30.44
C ARG A 311 22.14 -23.40 29.13
N GLN A 312 21.54 -23.74 27.98
CA GLN A 312 22.13 -23.51 26.66
C GLN A 312 22.35 -22.02 26.38
N VAL A 313 21.37 -21.19 26.72
CA VAL A 313 21.47 -19.72 26.52
C VAL A 313 22.46 -19.09 27.51
N GLY A 314 22.67 -19.70 28.70
CA GLY A 314 23.55 -19.18 29.74
C GLY A 314 23.11 -17.86 30.37
N SER A 315 21.84 -17.45 30.15
CA SER A 315 21.25 -16.23 30.70
C SER A 315 19.77 -16.44 31.01
N TYR A 316 19.13 -15.46 31.68
CA TYR A 316 17.70 -15.47 31.97
C TYR A 316 16.91 -14.60 30.97
N ASP A 317 17.42 -14.41 29.77
CA ASP A 317 16.74 -13.70 28.69
C ASP A 317 15.61 -14.57 28.11
N VAL A 318 14.38 -14.23 28.46
CA VAL A 318 13.16 -14.98 28.09
C VAL A 318 13.06 -15.17 26.58
N LYS A 319 13.32 -14.12 25.80
CA LYS A 319 13.20 -14.19 24.34
C LYS A 319 14.20 -15.15 23.70
N ARG A 320 15.45 -15.16 24.19
CA ARG A 320 16.47 -16.10 23.73
C ARG A 320 16.16 -17.55 24.11
N ILE A 321 15.61 -17.74 25.32
CA ILE A 321 15.22 -19.08 25.78
C ILE A 321 14.04 -19.60 24.94
N CYS A 322 13.04 -18.77 24.69
CA CYS A 322 11.91 -19.12 23.81
C CYS A 322 12.37 -19.47 22.39
N ALA A 323 13.35 -18.73 21.83
CA ALA A 323 13.89 -19.04 20.50
C ALA A 323 14.53 -20.46 20.45
N VAL A 324 15.31 -20.84 21.48
CA VAL A 324 15.90 -22.18 21.58
C VAL A 324 14.84 -23.28 21.72
N LEU A 325 13.73 -23.00 22.42
CA LEU A 325 12.60 -23.92 22.56
C LEU A 325 11.78 -24.11 21.27
N MET A 326 11.85 -23.16 20.33
CA MET A 326 11.20 -23.27 19.02
C MET A 326 12.01 -24.07 17.99
N GLU A 327 13.31 -24.23 18.23
CA GLU A 327 14.23 -25.00 17.34
C GLU A 327 14.32 -26.49 17.71
N GLN A 328 13.72 -26.89 18.84
CA GLN A 328 13.68 -28.29 19.33
C GLN A 328 12.34 -28.97 18.98
#